data_30f6a55466f7501c8ec958bbbbf598d7
#
_entry.id   30f6a55466f7501c8ec958bbbbf598d7
#
_cell.length_a   1.000
_cell.length_b   1.000
_cell.length_c   1.000
_cell.angle_alpha   90.00
_cell.angle_beta   90.00
_cell.angle_gamma   90.00
#
_symmetry.space_group_name_H-M   'P 1'
#
loop_
_entity.id
_entity.type
_entity.pdbx_description
1 polymer ?
#
loop_
_entity_poly.entity_id
_entity_poly.type
_entity_poly.pdbx_seq_one_letter_code
_entity_poly.pdbx_strand_id
1 'polypeptide(L)'
;MSIITERIPVCELLAGLAEEAAELTQAALKLRRCYDGTNPTPADPDRQYECLLEEIGDVELYIDQLSINRPVINDYKAAKLERWKRRLKEG
;
A
#
# COMPACT_ATOMS: atom_id res chain seq x y z
N MET A 1 -4.70 -4.34 22.20
CA MET A 1 -5.83 -4.16 21.25
C MET A 1 -6.22 -2.69 21.24
N SER A 2 -6.44 -2.11 20.08
CA SER A 2 -6.83 -0.71 19.98
C SER A 2 -8.30 -0.53 20.33
N ILE A 3 -8.70 0.70 20.69
CA ILE A 3 -10.10 1.05 20.96
C ILE A 3 -10.97 0.77 19.74
N ILE A 4 -10.44 0.96 18.54
CA ILE A 4 -11.18 0.74 17.30
C ILE A 4 -11.51 -0.74 17.11
N THR A 5 -10.55 -1.64 17.38
CA THR A 5 -10.81 -3.09 17.23
C THR A 5 -11.83 -3.61 18.23
N GLU A 6 -12.04 -2.93 19.36
CA GLU A 6 -13.07 -3.28 20.30
C GLU A 6 -14.48 -2.90 19.80
N ARG A 7 -14.57 -1.93 18.88
CA ARG A 7 -15.84 -1.40 18.39
C ARG A 7 -16.18 -1.81 16.96
N ILE A 8 -15.13 -2.07 16.16
CA ILE A 8 -15.30 -2.45 14.77
C ILE A 8 -14.91 -3.91 14.60
N PRO A 9 -15.83 -4.77 14.11
CA PRO A 9 -15.51 -6.17 13.90
C PRO A 9 -14.35 -6.38 12.93
N VAL A 10 -13.59 -7.45 13.13
CA VAL A 10 -12.43 -7.76 12.27
C VAL A 10 -12.84 -7.87 10.80
N CYS A 11 -14.00 -8.43 10.51
CA CYS A 11 -14.49 -8.52 9.13
C CYS A 11 -14.64 -7.16 8.47
N GLU A 12 -15.10 -6.16 9.23
CA GLU A 12 -15.22 -4.79 8.72
C GLU A 12 -13.86 -4.13 8.51
N LEU A 13 -12.91 -4.40 9.40
CA LEU A 13 -11.53 -3.90 9.22
C LEU A 13 -10.87 -4.52 7.99
N LEU A 14 -11.11 -5.81 7.74
CA LEU A 14 -10.58 -6.48 6.54
C LEU A 14 -11.21 -5.91 5.27
N ALA A 15 -12.52 -5.64 5.29
CA ALA A 15 -13.20 -5.01 4.16
C ALA A 15 -12.63 -3.61 3.90
N GLY A 16 -12.41 -2.83 4.96
CA GLY A 16 -11.81 -1.51 4.86
C GLY A 16 -10.39 -1.56 4.30
N LEU A 17 -9.59 -2.53 4.76
CA LEU A 17 -8.24 -2.73 4.21
C LEU A 17 -8.30 -3.01 2.70
N ALA A 18 -9.23 -3.86 2.27
CA ALA A 18 -9.38 -4.19 0.85
C ALA A 18 -9.75 -2.94 0.03
N GLU A 19 -10.67 -2.11 0.53
CA GLU A 19 -11.06 -0.87 -0.14
C GLU A 19 -9.90 0.11 -0.25
N GLU A 20 -9.15 0.30 0.83
CA GLU A 20 -8.00 1.22 0.81
C GLU A 20 -6.87 0.68 -0.06
N ALA A 21 -6.67 -0.63 -0.10
CA ALA A 21 -5.68 -1.23 -1.00
C ALA A 21 -6.04 -0.99 -2.47
N ALA A 22 -7.33 -1.02 -2.81
CA ALA A 22 -7.79 -0.70 -4.17
C ALA A 22 -7.53 0.77 -4.52
N GLU A 23 -7.75 1.69 -3.59
CA GLU A 23 -7.47 3.10 -3.78
C GLU A 23 -5.97 3.36 -3.90
N LEU A 24 -5.16 2.63 -3.12
CA LEU A 24 -3.71 2.70 -3.22
C LEU A 24 -3.24 2.25 -4.62
N THR A 25 -3.84 1.20 -5.16
CA THR A 25 -3.56 0.74 -6.52
C THR A 25 -3.80 1.86 -7.53
N GLN A 26 -4.93 2.55 -7.44
CA GLN A 26 -5.27 3.65 -8.34
C GLN A 26 -4.28 4.80 -8.21
N ALA A 27 -3.93 5.18 -6.97
CA ALA A 27 -2.98 6.27 -6.73
C ALA A 27 -1.59 5.95 -7.29
N ALA A 28 -1.13 4.72 -7.11
CA ALA A 28 0.17 4.27 -7.62
C ALA A 28 0.20 4.32 -9.16
N LEU A 29 -0.87 3.86 -9.81
CA LEU A 29 -0.95 3.86 -11.28
C LEU A 29 -1.07 5.28 -11.85
N LYS A 30 -1.78 6.18 -11.17
CA LYS A 30 -1.85 7.58 -11.60
C LYS A 30 -0.48 8.25 -11.55
N LEU A 31 0.27 8.03 -10.48
CA LEU A 31 1.62 8.56 -10.37
C LEU A 31 2.53 7.97 -11.45
N ARG A 32 2.45 6.66 -11.67
CA ARG A 32 3.21 6.00 -12.73
C ARG A 32 2.96 6.66 -14.09
N ARG A 33 1.69 6.94 -14.42
CA ARG A 33 1.34 7.59 -15.70
C ARG A 33 1.91 8.99 -15.81
N CYS A 34 2.07 9.71 -14.70
CA CYS A 34 2.76 11.00 -14.72
C CYS A 34 4.21 10.86 -15.12
N TYR A 35 4.89 9.81 -14.66
CA TYR A 35 6.30 9.58 -14.94
C TYR A 35 6.55 8.96 -16.32
N ASP A 36 5.67 8.10 -16.81
CA ASP A 36 5.85 7.45 -18.10
C ASP A 36 5.18 8.19 -19.26
N GLY A 37 4.50 9.31 -18.96
CA GLY A 37 3.90 10.15 -20.02
C GLY A 37 2.62 9.62 -20.62
N THR A 38 2.00 8.60 -20.04
CA THR A 38 0.78 7.99 -20.60
C THR A 38 -0.51 8.56 -20.04
N ASN A 39 -0.44 9.60 -19.21
CA ASN A 39 -1.64 10.23 -18.65
C ASN A 39 -2.35 11.02 -19.74
N PRO A 40 -3.67 10.75 -20.00
CA PRO A 40 -4.41 11.45 -21.06
C PRO A 40 -4.64 12.93 -20.74
N THR A 41 -4.61 13.33 -19.48
CA THR A 41 -4.68 14.72 -19.06
C THR A 41 -3.46 15.09 -18.26
N PRO A 42 -2.93 16.31 -18.42
CA PRO A 42 -1.81 16.74 -17.59
C PRO A 42 -2.15 16.63 -16.12
N ALA A 43 -1.28 15.99 -15.36
CA ALA A 43 -1.43 15.85 -13.92
C ALA A 43 -0.14 16.28 -13.24
N ASP A 44 -0.27 16.94 -12.08
CA ASP A 44 0.86 17.38 -11.29
C ASP A 44 1.45 16.18 -10.54
N PRO A 45 2.70 15.76 -10.84
CA PRO A 45 3.33 14.64 -10.15
C PRO A 45 3.40 14.84 -8.63
N ASP A 46 3.64 16.06 -8.18
CA ASP A 46 3.74 16.34 -6.74
C ASP A 46 2.42 16.08 -6.04
N ARG A 47 1.31 16.49 -6.67
CA ARG A 47 -0.01 16.22 -6.12
C ARG A 47 -0.34 14.72 -6.12
N GLN A 48 0.01 14.01 -7.18
CA GLN A 48 -0.23 12.57 -7.24
C GLN A 48 0.63 11.83 -6.21
N TYR A 49 1.83 12.32 -5.95
CA TYR A 49 2.67 11.77 -4.88
C TYR A 49 2.03 11.96 -3.50
N GLU A 50 1.47 13.15 -3.22
CA GLU A 50 0.76 13.39 -1.97
C GLU A 50 -0.45 12.46 -1.82
N CYS A 51 -1.20 12.23 -2.90
CA CYS A 51 -2.30 11.27 -2.90
C CYS A 51 -1.83 9.87 -2.57
N LEU A 52 -0.68 9.45 -3.12
CA LEU A 52 -0.08 8.16 -2.82
C LEU A 52 0.25 8.03 -1.33
N LEU A 53 0.84 9.07 -0.74
CA LEU A 53 1.19 9.07 0.68
C LEU A 53 -0.06 8.94 1.56
N GLU A 54 -1.14 9.64 1.21
CA GLU A 54 -2.41 9.53 1.93
C GLU A 54 -2.95 8.10 1.89
N GLU A 55 -2.93 7.47 0.71
CA GLU A 55 -3.44 6.11 0.56
C GLU A 55 -2.56 5.08 1.29
N ILE A 56 -1.25 5.28 1.31
CA ILE A 56 -0.36 4.44 2.10
C ILE A 56 -0.71 4.55 3.58
N GLY A 57 -0.93 5.78 4.07
CA GLY A 57 -1.33 6.01 5.45
C GLY A 57 -2.65 5.31 5.80
N ASP A 58 -3.63 5.39 4.90
CA ASP A 58 -4.93 4.74 5.10
C ASP A 58 -4.79 3.22 5.18
N VAL A 59 -4.00 2.62 4.30
CA VAL A 59 -3.74 1.16 4.32
C VAL A 59 -3.03 0.78 5.62
N GLU A 60 -1.99 1.52 6.00
CA GLU A 60 -1.23 1.21 7.22
C GLU A 60 -2.07 1.34 8.48
N LEU A 61 -3.02 2.29 8.51
CA LEU A 61 -3.92 2.43 9.64
C LEU A 61 -4.74 1.15 9.86
N TYR A 62 -5.29 0.57 8.79
CA TYR A 62 -6.03 -0.69 8.90
C TYR A 62 -5.12 -1.84 9.32
N ILE A 63 -3.90 -1.89 8.81
CA ILE A 63 -2.91 -2.90 9.19
C ILE A 63 -2.63 -2.81 10.70
N ASP A 64 -2.44 -1.59 11.20
CA ASP A 64 -2.19 -1.36 12.63
C ASP A 64 -3.37 -1.81 13.50
N GLN A 65 -4.60 -1.50 13.07
CA GLN A 65 -5.80 -1.87 13.83
C GLN A 65 -6.05 -3.37 13.83
N LEU A 66 -5.60 -4.08 12.81
CA LEU A 66 -5.77 -5.53 12.70
C LEU A 66 -4.80 -6.33 13.57
N SER A 67 -3.85 -5.69 14.23
CA SER A 67 -2.85 -6.35 15.08
C SER A 67 -2.12 -7.50 14.37
N ILE A 68 -1.70 -7.24 13.14
CA ILE A 68 -1.06 -8.22 12.28
C ILE A 68 0.35 -8.54 12.78
N ASN A 69 0.80 -9.79 12.57
CA ASN A 69 2.12 -10.26 12.99
C ASN A 69 3.23 -9.59 12.17
N ARG A 70 3.74 -8.45 12.67
CA ARG A 70 4.76 -7.65 12.00
C ARG A 70 6.08 -8.40 11.78
N PRO A 71 6.63 -9.16 12.75
CA PRO A 71 7.86 -9.91 12.52
C PRO A 71 7.77 -10.88 11.33
N VAL A 72 6.65 -11.59 11.18
CA VAL A 72 6.46 -12.50 10.05
C VAL A 72 6.38 -11.72 8.73
N ILE A 73 5.69 -10.58 8.72
CA ILE A 73 5.65 -9.70 7.53
C ILE A 73 7.06 -9.28 7.12
N ASN A 74 7.88 -8.89 8.09
CA ASN A 74 9.25 -8.47 7.83
C ASN A 74 10.08 -9.61 7.23
N ASP A 75 9.86 -10.85 7.66
CA ASP A 75 10.52 -12.03 7.10
C ASP A 75 10.12 -12.24 5.63
N TYR A 76 8.83 -12.10 5.31
CA TYR A 76 8.36 -12.18 3.92
C TYR A 76 8.95 -11.08 3.04
N LYS A 77 9.06 -9.87 3.58
CA LYS A 77 9.67 -8.74 2.86
C LYS A 77 11.14 -9.02 2.54
N ALA A 78 11.88 -9.52 3.53
CA ALA A 78 13.30 -9.85 3.36
C ALA A 78 13.49 -10.93 2.30
N ALA A 79 12.68 -11.99 2.34
CA ALA A 79 12.74 -13.08 1.37
C ALA A 79 12.44 -12.58 -0.06
N LYS A 80 11.45 -11.71 -0.21
CA LYS A 80 11.12 -11.14 -1.51
C LYS A 80 12.23 -10.25 -2.04
N LEU A 81 12.83 -9.44 -1.18
CA LEU A 81 13.95 -8.59 -1.56
C LEU A 81 15.13 -9.42 -2.07
N GLU A 82 15.43 -10.54 -1.40
CA GLU A 82 16.49 -11.43 -1.86
C GLU A 82 16.19 -12.03 -3.24
N ARG A 83 14.92 -12.37 -3.52
CA ARG A 83 14.52 -12.85 -4.85
C ARG A 83 14.73 -11.77 -5.91
N TRP A 84 14.40 -10.52 -5.60
CA TRP A 84 14.61 -9.40 -6.52
C TRP A 84 16.10 -9.20 -6.84
N LYS A 85 16.93 -9.24 -5.80
CA LYS A 85 18.39 -9.09 -5.97
C LYS A 85 18.96 -10.17 -6.89
N ARG A 86 18.49 -11.42 -6.71
CA ARG A 86 18.92 -12.53 -7.57
C ARG A 86 18.49 -12.30 -9.02
N ARG A 87 17.24 -11.90 -9.25
CA ARG A 87 16.74 -11.63 -10.60
C ARG A 87 17.53 -10.52 -11.29
N LEU A 88 17.90 -9.48 -10.56
CA LEU A 88 18.67 -8.37 -11.12
C LEU A 88 20.08 -8.82 -11.50
N LYS A 89 20.69 -9.73 -10.75
CA LYS A 89 22.01 -10.29 -11.09
C LYS A 89 21.96 -11.20 -12.31
N GLU A 90 20.90 -11.98 -12.44
CA GLU A 90 20.71 -12.93 -13.54
C GLU A 90 20.21 -12.28 -14.82
N GLY A 91 19.52 -11.17 -14.67
CA GLY A 91 18.98 -10.43 -15.78
C GLY A 91 19.97 -9.49 -16.41
#